data_1cbefb4aef9dab2cab8336bfc769e1fd
#
_entry.id   1cbefb4aef9dab2cab8336bfc769e1fd
#
_cell.length_a   1.000
_cell.length_b   1.000
_cell.length_c   1.000
_cell.angle_alpha   90.00
_cell.angle_beta   90.00
_cell.angle_gamma   90.00
#
_symmetry.space_group_name_H-M   'P 1'
#
loop_
_entity.id
_entity.type
_entity.pdbx_description
1 polymer ?
#
loop_
_entity_poly.entity_id
_entity_poly.type
_entity_poly.pdbx_seq_one_letter_code
_entity_poly.pdbx_strand_id
1 'polypeptide(L)'
;FETISGEVVKAILITLSRGQAAQIPGVLFGDLNQTHLMRGLDVSEPRTAAEKAARLLTAEIKSVKQAKQLENPDARVALEEGSEFSLLEQYARSLQGISPADAPHYGRCYWELLEPDKEWVNWQSTVDSAKHYGGRELSLWYGKDLKIAISKGLAYLRGIEAAGKNGIVIRQMRDLPCSIYTGALFDTNCAVVLPKDESHLPAIWCFCSSPEYNDAVRRIDKKLNVTNATLVKVPFDLERWQKVAQEKYPNGLPKPYTDDPTQWIFHGHPCGSVIWDEHKKWTVNGPLRTDA
;
A
#
# COMPACT_ATOMS: atom_id res chain seq x y z
N PHE A 1 -16.07 1.91 -25.10
CA PHE A 1 -14.68 1.59 -25.43
C PHE A 1 -14.44 0.12 -25.11
N GLU A 2 -14.63 -0.75 -26.10
CA GLU A 2 -14.19 -2.15 -26.00
C GLU A 2 -12.73 -2.21 -26.39
N THR A 3 -11.87 -2.50 -25.44
CA THR A 3 -10.48 -2.88 -25.70
C THR A 3 -10.35 -4.38 -25.48
N ILE A 4 -9.44 -5.03 -26.18
CA ILE A 4 -9.14 -6.47 -26.04
C ILE A 4 -8.80 -6.84 -24.58
N SER A 5 -8.48 -5.85 -23.75
CA SER A 5 -8.19 -5.97 -22.32
C SER A 5 -9.03 -5.00 -21.47
N GLY A 6 -10.30 -4.83 -21.80
CA GLY A 6 -11.20 -3.83 -21.18
C GLY A 6 -11.33 -3.89 -19.67
N GLU A 7 -10.88 -4.96 -19.03
CA GLU A 7 -10.82 -5.06 -17.57
C GLU A 7 -9.53 -4.44 -16.96
N VAL A 8 -8.47 -4.31 -17.75
CA VAL A 8 -7.15 -3.91 -17.28
C VAL A 8 -6.82 -2.45 -17.61
N VAL A 9 -7.37 -1.92 -18.71
CA VAL A 9 -7.09 -0.56 -19.16
C VAL A 9 -8.30 0.33 -18.97
N LYS A 10 -8.17 1.39 -18.17
CA LYS A 10 -9.19 2.42 -18.01
C LYS A 10 -8.84 3.60 -18.91
N ALA A 11 -9.78 3.98 -19.79
CA ALA A 11 -9.63 5.10 -20.69
C ALA A 11 -10.30 6.35 -20.14
N ILE A 12 -9.70 7.51 -20.37
CA ILE A 12 -10.29 8.82 -20.12
C ILE A 12 -10.36 9.58 -21.45
N LEU A 13 -11.48 10.24 -21.70
CA LEU A 13 -11.62 11.19 -22.79
C LEU A 13 -11.48 12.61 -22.22
N ILE A 14 -10.52 13.36 -22.73
CA ILE A 14 -10.28 14.75 -22.32
C ILE A 14 -10.51 15.65 -23.53
N THR A 15 -11.38 16.65 -23.37
CA THR A 15 -11.54 17.74 -24.32
C THR A 15 -10.94 18.99 -23.72
N LEU A 16 -9.96 19.57 -24.40
CA LEU A 16 -9.29 20.81 -24.01
C LEU A 16 -9.61 21.90 -25.01
N SER A 17 -10.01 23.09 -24.52
CA SER A 17 -10.20 24.28 -25.32
C SER A 17 -9.17 25.31 -24.91
N ARG A 18 -8.49 25.90 -25.89
CA ARG A 18 -7.63 27.06 -25.67
C ARG A 18 -8.46 28.33 -25.94
N GLY A 19 -8.56 29.22 -24.96
CA GLY A 19 -9.36 30.44 -25.08
C GLY A 19 -9.63 31.08 -23.72
N GLN A 20 -10.45 32.12 -23.71
CA GLN A 20 -10.95 32.66 -22.45
C GLN A 20 -11.88 31.66 -21.77
N ALA A 21 -11.83 31.59 -20.43
CA ALA A 21 -12.75 30.80 -19.67
C ALA A 21 -14.21 31.18 -20.01
N ALA A 22 -15.08 30.17 -20.17
CA ALA A 22 -16.48 30.42 -20.38
C ALA A 22 -17.03 31.25 -19.22
N GLN A 23 -17.62 32.39 -19.50
CA GLN A 23 -18.29 33.22 -18.51
C GLN A 23 -19.51 32.43 -18.00
N ILE A 24 -19.62 32.28 -16.70
CA ILE A 24 -20.81 31.70 -16.08
C ILE A 24 -21.86 32.78 -16.01
N PRO A 25 -23.06 32.59 -16.65
CA PRO A 25 -24.14 33.57 -16.56
C PRO A 25 -24.50 33.81 -15.07
N GLY A 26 -24.47 35.08 -14.64
CA GLY A 26 -24.83 35.46 -13.28
C GLY A 26 -23.68 35.74 -12.31
N VAL A 27 -22.43 35.56 -12.70
CA VAL A 27 -21.29 35.97 -11.86
C VAL A 27 -20.83 37.35 -12.32
N LEU A 28 -21.14 38.37 -11.52
CA LEU A 28 -20.63 39.74 -11.69
C LEU A 28 -19.10 39.75 -11.44
N PHE A 29 -18.38 40.48 -12.27
CA PHE A 29 -16.94 40.69 -12.27
C PHE A 29 -16.35 40.86 -10.86
N GLY A 30 -15.63 39.84 -10.42
CA GLY A 30 -14.89 39.86 -9.17
C GLY A 30 -14.03 38.61 -9.06
N ASP A 31 -12.76 38.72 -9.37
CA ASP A 31 -11.74 37.66 -9.29
C ASP A 31 -11.65 36.74 -10.51
N LEU A 32 -10.72 37.08 -11.38
CA LEU A 32 -10.30 36.29 -12.54
C LEU A 32 -9.80 34.87 -12.16
N ASN A 33 -9.48 34.62 -10.89
CA ASN A 33 -9.03 33.35 -10.37
C ASN A 33 -10.16 32.35 -10.01
N GLN A 34 -11.43 32.77 -9.99
CA GLN A 34 -12.55 31.91 -9.61
C GLN A 34 -13.30 31.25 -10.78
N THR A 35 -13.00 31.61 -12.02
CA THR A 35 -13.88 31.31 -13.16
C THR A 35 -13.51 30.06 -13.96
N HIS A 36 -12.38 29.40 -13.71
CA HIS A 36 -11.98 28.22 -14.46
C HIS A 36 -12.56 26.96 -13.82
N LEU A 37 -13.70 26.51 -14.37
CA LEU A 37 -14.32 25.25 -13.96
C LEU A 37 -13.95 24.13 -14.94
N MET A 38 -13.61 22.99 -14.39
CA MET A 38 -13.54 21.74 -15.12
C MET A 38 -14.86 21.00 -14.93
N ARG A 39 -15.44 20.52 -16.03
CA ARG A 39 -16.68 19.75 -16.03
C ARG A 39 -16.36 18.30 -16.39
N GLY A 40 -16.91 17.36 -15.66
CA GLY A 40 -16.66 15.96 -15.91
C GLY A 40 -17.80 15.04 -15.50
N LEU A 41 -17.78 13.86 -16.10
CA LEU A 41 -18.67 12.75 -15.81
C LEU A 41 -17.83 11.52 -15.46
N ASP A 42 -18.17 10.83 -14.39
CA ASP A 42 -17.58 9.53 -14.07
C ASP A 42 -18.51 8.42 -14.57
N VAL A 43 -18.02 7.66 -15.55
CA VAL A 43 -18.69 6.47 -16.12
C VAL A 43 -17.83 5.23 -15.91
N SER A 44 -17.05 5.19 -14.85
CA SER A 44 -16.14 4.06 -14.56
C SER A 44 -16.86 2.84 -13.97
N GLU A 45 -18.00 3.00 -13.30
CA GLU A 45 -18.75 1.92 -12.65
C GLU A 45 -19.41 0.95 -13.65
N PRO A 46 -20.14 1.41 -14.70
CA PRO A 46 -20.73 0.51 -15.65
C PRO A 46 -19.69 -0.34 -16.38
N ARG A 47 -20.00 -1.62 -16.57
CA ARG A 47 -19.05 -2.58 -17.17
C ARG A 47 -19.18 -2.68 -18.69
N THR A 48 -20.37 -2.58 -19.21
CA THR A 48 -20.64 -2.72 -20.66
C THR A 48 -20.62 -1.37 -21.40
N ALA A 49 -20.36 -1.39 -22.69
CA ALA A 49 -20.38 -0.20 -23.54
C ALA A 49 -21.78 0.45 -23.57
N ALA A 50 -22.84 -0.35 -23.62
CA ALA A 50 -24.22 0.14 -23.61
C ALA A 50 -24.58 0.87 -22.29
N GLU A 51 -24.24 0.27 -21.16
CA GLU A 51 -24.44 0.90 -19.84
C GLU A 51 -23.64 2.21 -19.71
N LYS A 52 -22.40 2.23 -20.20
CA LYS A 52 -21.57 3.45 -20.21
C LYS A 52 -22.19 4.53 -21.09
N ALA A 53 -22.70 4.18 -22.26
CA ALA A 53 -23.37 5.12 -23.14
C ALA A 53 -24.65 5.68 -22.49
N ALA A 54 -25.46 4.85 -21.86
CA ALA A 54 -26.63 5.29 -21.10
C ALA A 54 -26.23 6.22 -19.94
N ARG A 55 -25.19 5.88 -19.20
CA ARG A 55 -24.68 6.68 -18.08
C ARG A 55 -24.16 8.04 -18.52
N LEU A 56 -23.49 8.13 -19.69
CA LEU A 56 -23.04 9.42 -20.26
C LEU A 56 -24.20 10.39 -20.52
N LEU A 57 -25.39 9.86 -20.84
CA LEU A 57 -26.58 10.69 -21.10
C LEU A 57 -27.33 11.08 -19.81
N THR A 58 -27.22 10.30 -18.75
CA THR A 58 -28.04 10.44 -17.54
C THR A 58 -27.25 10.90 -16.32
N ALA A 59 -25.92 10.77 -16.31
CA ALA A 59 -25.10 11.16 -15.17
C ALA A 59 -25.08 12.68 -14.98
N GLU A 60 -25.08 13.10 -13.73
CA GLU A 60 -24.89 14.48 -13.36
C GLU A 60 -23.49 14.98 -13.71
N ILE A 61 -23.41 16.12 -14.36
CA ILE A 61 -22.13 16.76 -14.68
C ILE A 61 -21.58 17.42 -13.44
N LYS A 62 -20.51 16.90 -12.91
CA LYS A 62 -19.79 17.52 -11.79
C LYS A 62 -18.91 18.68 -12.31
N SER A 63 -18.90 19.77 -11.55
CA SER A 63 -18.09 20.94 -11.85
C SER A 63 -17.13 21.20 -10.70
N VAL A 64 -15.83 21.27 -10.99
CA VAL A 64 -14.77 21.48 -9.99
C VAL A 64 -13.86 22.63 -10.40
N LYS A 65 -13.33 23.37 -9.44
CA LYS A 65 -12.43 24.49 -9.72
C LYS A 65 -11.09 23.97 -10.22
N GLN A 66 -10.62 24.48 -11.37
CA GLN A 66 -9.35 24.07 -11.97
C GLN A 66 -8.16 24.36 -11.03
N ALA A 67 -8.12 25.52 -10.40
CA ALA A 67 -7.05 25.90 -9.47
C ALA A 67 -6.93 24.94 -8.29
N LYS A 68 -8.07 24.47 -7.73
CA LYS A 68 -8.08 23.50 -6.65
C LYS A 68 -7.52 22.12 -7.03
N GLN A 69 -7.45 21.79 -8.32
CA GLN A 69 -6.86 20.53 -8.75
C GLN A 69 -5.35 20.45 -8.50
N LEU A 70 -4.69 21.60 -8.38
CA LEU A 70 -3.26 21.65 -8.01
C LEU A 70 -3.01 21.24 -6.54
N GLU A 71 -4.02 21.35 -5.69
CA GLU A 71 -3.96 20.94 -4.28
C GLU A 71 -4.12 19.41 -4.11
N ASN A 72 -4.65 18.74 -5.14
CA ASN A 72 -4.78 17.29 -5.14
C ASN A 72 -3.40 16.62 -5.21
N PRO A 73 -3.26 15.41 -4.64
CA PRO A 73 -2.04 14.61 -4.78
C PRO A 73 -1.61 14.48 -6.25
N ASP A 74 -0.35 14.81 -6.57
CA ASP A 74 0.20 14.82 -7.92
C ASP A 74 -0.55 15.75 -8.91
N ALA A 75 -1.25 16.78 -8.41
CA ALA A 75 -2.11 17.65 -9.21
C ALA A 75 -3.11 16.88 -10.09
N ARG A 76 -3.61 15.76 -9.57
CA ARG A 76 -4.59 14.91 -10.28
C ARG A 76 -5.93 15.61 -10.41
N VAL A 77 -6.54 15.46 -11.57
CA VAL A 77 -7.91 15.91 -11.78
C VAL A 77 -8.87 14.95 -11.08
N ALA A 78 -9.59 15.46 -10.09
CA ALA A 78 -10.66 14.75 -9.40
C ALA A 78 -11.97 15.53 -9.54
N LEU A 79 -13.06 14.81 -9.75
CA LEU A 79 -14.41 15.39 -9.82
C LEU A 79 -15.06 15.58 -8.43
N GLU A 80 -14.31 15.30 -7.38
CA GLU A 80 -14.71 15.54 -5.98
C GLU A 80 -13.77 16.59 -5.38
N GLU A 81 -14.30 17.45 -4.54
CA GLU A 81 -13.46 18.41 -3.82
C GLU A 81 -12.55 17.66 -2.84
N GLY A 82 -11.31 18.14 -2.70
CA GLY A 82 -10.33 17.56 -1.80
C GLY A 82 -10.84 17.54 -0.35
N SER A 83 -10.38 16.56 0.41
CA SER A 83 -10.68 16.45 1.84
C SER A 83 -10.05 17.62 2.61
N GLU A 84 -10.71 18.06 3.67
CA GLU A 84 -10.16 19.03 4.63
C GLU A 84 -9.01 18.45 5.47
N PHE A 85 -8.85 17.12 5.46
CA PHE A 85 -7.83 16.42 6.24
C PHE A 85 -6.47 16.42 5.54
N SER A 86 -5.44 16.48 6.36
CA SER A 86 -4.06 16.27 5.93
C SER A 86 -3.90 14.89 5.26
N LEU A 87 -2.96 14.79 4.33
CA LEU A 87 -2.63 13.51 3.71
C LEU A 87 -1.77 12.63 4.63
N LEU A 88 -1.94 11.32 4.53
CA LEU A 88 -1.13 10.35 5.28
C LEU A 88 0.38 10.55 5.02
N GLU A 89 0.78 11.06 3.84
CA GLU A 89 2.19 11.36 3.53
C GLU A 89 2.83 12.40 4.46
N GLN A 90 2.05 13.19 5.18
CA GLN A 90 2.59 14.09 6.21
C GLN A 90 3.12 13.30 7.41
N TYR A 91 2.55 12.14 7.70
CA TYR A 91 2.83 11.31 8.87
C TYR A 91 3.61 10.04 8.55
N ALA A 92 3.60 9.60 7.30
CA ALA A 92 4.25 8.37 6.86
C ALA A 92 4.85 8.53 5.46
N ARG A 93 5.72 7.60 5.08
CA ARG A 93 6.21 7.44 3.71
C ARG A 93 6.00 6.03 3.23
N SER A 94 5.80 5.84 1.94
CA SER A 94 5.64 4.53 1.32
C SER A 94 6.88 4.17 0.52
N LEU A 95 7.37 2.96 0.73
CA LEU A 95 8.57 2.41 0.09
C LEU A 95 8.20 1.16 -0.70
N GLN A 96 8.81 0.99 -1.86
CA GLN A 96 8.68 -0.21 -2.67
C GLN A 96 9.74 -1.25 -2.28
N GLY A 97 9.39 -2.53 -2.31
CA GLY A 97 10.27 -3.62 -1.96
C GLY A 97 11.29 -4.01 -3.05
N ILE A 98 12.11 -5.00 -2.71
CA ILE A 98 13.12 -5.55 -3.59
C ILE A 98 12.49 -6.33 -4.74
N SER A 99 13.05 -6.16 -5.95
CA SER A 99 12.73 -6.97 -7.13
C SER A 99 13.97 -7.79 -7.49
N PRO A 100 14.00 -9.09 -7.19
CA PRO A 100 15.18 -9.92 -7.43
C PRO A 100 15.32 -10.38 -8.90
N ALA A 101 14.47 -9.91 -9.82
CA ALA A 101 14.33 -10.32 -11.21
C ALA A 101 13.77 -11.74 -11.37
N ASP A 102 14.38 -12.73 -10.72
CA ASP A 102 13.94 -14.14 -10.70
C ASP A 102 13.60 -14.55 -9.26
N ALA A 103 12.40 -14.24 -8.83
CA ALA A 103 11.95 -14.55 -7.47
C ALA A 103 11.94 -16.06 -7.17
N PRO A 104 11.54 -16.96 -8.09
CA PRO A 104 11.66 -18.40 -7.87
C PRO A 104 13.11 -18.90 -7.70
N HIS A 105 14.07 -18.24 -8.32
CA HIS A 105 15.48 -18.60 -8.19
C HIS A 105 16.07 -18.14 -6.85
N TYR A 106 15.78 -16.89 -6.44
CA TYR A 106 16.36 -16.29 -5.25
C TYR A 106 15.51 -16.46 -3.97
N GLY A 107 14.25 -16.84 -4.09
CA GLY A 107 13.32 -17.01 -2.97
C GLY A 107 13.12 -18.47 -2.58
N ARG A 108 12.99 -18.74 -1.28
CA ARG A 108 12.56 -20.03 -0.71
C ARG A 108 11.67 -19.79 0.48
N CYS A 109 10.81 -20.75 0.77
CA CYS A 109 10.20 -20.79 2.08
C CYS A 109 11.26 -21.15 3.12
N TYR A 110 11.22 -20.51 4.29
CA TYR A 110 12.27 -20.73 5.29
C TYR A 110 12.37 -22.18 5.77
N TRP A 111 11.27 -22.95 5.73
CA TRP A 111 11.27 -24.39 6.09
C TRP A 111 11.90 -25.28 5.02
N GLU A 112 12.19 -24.77 3.82
CA GLU A 112 12.95 -25.49 2.78
C GLU A 112 14.46 -25.39 3.00
N LEU A 113 14.90 -24.55 3.94
CA LEU A 113 16.31 -24.28 4.24
C LEU A 113 16.73 -25.13 5.44
N LEU A 114 17.37 -26.26 5.17
CA LEU A 114 17.84 -27.20 6.24
C LEU A 114 18.89 -26.53 7.14
N GLU A 115 19.84 -25.84 6.56
CA GLU A 115 20.87 -25.06 7.23
C GLU A 115 20.99 -23.70 6.52
N PRO A 116 20.29 -22.66 7.00
CA PRO A 116 20.33 -21.38 6.33
C PRO A 116 21.72 -20.76 6.47
N ASP A 117 22.39 -20.54 5.33
CA ASP A 117 23.58 -19.73 5.23
C ASP A 117 23.24 -18.28 5.64
N LYS A 118 24.26 -17.54 6.09
CA LYS A 118 24.13 -16.10 6.47
C LYS A 118 23.65 -15.20 5.33
N GLU A 119 23.71 -15.67 4.09
CA GLU A 119 23.23 -14.95 2.92
C GLU A 119 21.71 -15.13 2.70
N TRP A 120 21.04 -16.06 3.39
CA TRP A 120 19.58 -16.13 3.44
C TRP A 120 19.05 -15.11 4.45
N VAL A 121 18.23 -14.20 3.97
CA VAL A 121 17.63 -13.13 4.78
C VAL A 121 16.12 -13.22 4.75
N ASN A 122 15.47 -12.80 5.82
CA ASN A 122 14.01 -12.75 5.87
C ASN A 122 13.46 -11.82 4.80
N TRP A 123 12.43 -12.28 4.11
CA TRP A 123 11.79 -11.58 3.00
C TRP A 123 10.28 -11.56 3.17
N GLN A 124 9.74 -10.47 3.70
CA GLN A 124 8.31 -10.35 3.92
C GLN A 124 7.58 -10.08 2.60
N SER A 125 6.50 -10.80 2.37
CA SER A 125 5.66 -10.70 1.18
C SER A 125 4.22 -10.32 1.53
N THR A 126 3.31 -10.52 0.60
CA THR A 126 1.90 -10.14 0.69
C THR A 126 1.11 -11.07 1.61
N VAL A 127 -0.01 -10.55 2.12
CA VAL A 127 -1.04 -11.32 2.83
C VAL A 127 -2.34 -11.32 2.04
N ASP A 128 -3.26 -12.25 2.34
CA ASP A 128 -4.56 -12.33 1.65
C ASP A 128 -5.67 -11.53 2.37
N SER A 129 -5.49 -11.28 3.65
CA SER A 129 -6.39 -10.46 4.47
C SER A 129 -5.58 -9.61 5.45
N ALA A 130 -6.14 -8.51 5.95
CA ALA A 130 -5.50 -7.71 6.99
C ALA A 130 -5.36 -8.51 8.28
N LYS A 131 -4.12 -8.65 8.75
CA LYS A 131 -3.79 -9.36 10.00
C LYS A 131 -2.49 -8.82 10.59
N HIS A 132 -2.39 -8.82 11.91
CA HIS A 132 -1.20 -8.32 12.60
C HIS A 132 0.08 -9.07 12.21
N TYR A 133 -0.08 -10.30 11.78
CA TYR A 133 0.98 -11.24 11.54
C TYR A 133 0.76 -11.98 10.21
N GLY A 134 1.76 -12.00 9.34
CA GLY A 134 1.70 -12.74 8.07
C GLY A 134 2.69 -12.25 7.01
N GLY A 135 2.79 -13.04 5.94
CA GLY A 135 3.65 -12.76 4.81
C GLY A 135 5.14 -12.98 5.09
N ARG A 136 5.48 -13.77 6.12
CA ARG A 136 6.86 -13.99 6.61
C ARG A 136 7.43 -15.35 6.26
N GLU A 137 6.78 -16.05 5.35
CA GLU A 137 7.14 -17.42 4.98
C GLU A 137 8.40 -17.49 4.12
N LEU A 138 8.81 -16.37 3.52
CA LEU A 138 9.88 -16.34 2.54
C LEU A 138 11.21 -15.89 3.13
N SER A 139 12.26 -16.48 2.57
CA SER A 139 13.65 -16.03 2.68
C SER A 139 14.20 -15.72 1.31
N LEU A 140 15.04 -14.70 1.22
CA LEU A 140 15.70 -14.26 0.01
C LEU A 140 17.19 -14.60 0.08
N TRP A 141 17.72 -15.23 -0.96
CA TRP A 141 19.15 -15.40 -1.14
C TRP A 141 19.79 -14.07 -1.52
N TYR A 142 20.47 -13.44 -0.60
CA TYR A 142 21.16 -12.15 -0.79
C TYR A 142 22.67 -12.36 -1.02
N GLY A 143 23.01 -13.41 -1.79
CA GLY A 143 24.35 -13.82 -2.11
C GLY A 143 25.00 -13.01 -3.25
N LYS A 144 26.17 -13.49 -3.67
CA LYS A 144 27.02 -12.81 -4.67
C LYS A 144 26.31 -12.60 -6.01
N ASP A 145 25.56 -13.56 -6.47
CA ASP A 145 24.84 -13.54 -7.77
C ASP A 145 23.73 -12.49 -7.79
N LEU A 146 22.94 -12.38 -6.72
CA LEU A 146 21.92 -11.33 -6.62
C LEU A 146 22.58 -9.94 -6.55
N LYS A 147 23.67 -9.80 -5.80
CA LYS A 147 24.44 -8.55 -5.74
C LYS A 147 25.00 -8.14 -7.11
N ILE A 148 25.46 -9.11 -7.91
CA ILE A 148 25.90 -8.89 -9.29
C ILE A 148 24.68 -8.50 -10.17
N ALA A 149 23.55 -9.17 -10.05
CA ALA A 149 22.33 -8.82 -10.79
C ALA A 149 21.88 -7.40 -10.49
N ILE A 150 21.93 -6.97 -9.22
CA ILE A 150 21.64 -5.59 -8.80
C ILE A 150 22.63 -4.61 -9.44
N SER A 151 23.94 -4.90 -9.41
CA SER A 151 24.96 -4.00 -9.99
C SER A 151 24.82 -3.85 -11.51
N LYS A 152 24.26 -4.83 -12.18
CA LYS A 152 23.97 -4.82 -13.63
C LYS A 152 22.61 -4.23 -13.98
N GLY A 153 21.80 -3.81 -12.99
CA GLY A 153 20.46 -3.27 -13.20
C GLY A 153 19.43 -4.34 -13.61
N LEU A 154 19.73 -5.62 -13.42
CA LEU A 154 18.81 -6.74 -13.69
C LEU A 154 17.86 -6.98 -12.51
N ALA A 155 18.33 -6.68 -11.30
CA ALA A 155 17.55 -6.71 -10.07
C ALA A 155 17.59 -5.33 -9.39
N TYR A 156 16.61 -5.03 -8.55
CA TYR A 156 16.51 -3.72 -7.90
C TYR A 156 16.38 -3.87 -6.39
N LEU A 157 17.36 -3.38 -5.67
CA LEU A 157 17.32 -3.25 -4.21
C LEU A 157 16.65 -1.93 -3.85
N ARG A 158 15.38 -2.01 -3.51
CA ARG A 158 14.55 -0.87 -3.09
C ARG A 158 14.09 -1.07 -1.65
N GLY A 159 13.70 0.02 -0.99
CA GLY A 159 13.13 -0.03 0.35
C GLY A 159 14.11 -0.41 1.46
N ILE A 160 15.41 -0.39 1.18
CA ILE A 160 16.45 -0.74 2.18
C ILE A 160 16.40 0.20 3.40
N GLU A 161 15.90 1.42 3.22
CA GLU A 161 15.70 2.39 4.30
C GLU A 161 14.64 1.96 5.33
N ALA A 162 13.84 0.95 5.00
CA ALA A 162 12.89 0.34 5.92
C ALA A 162 13.54 -0.70 6.84
N ALA A 163 14.73 -1.19 6.49
CA ALA A 163 15.40 -2.22 7.26
C ALA A 163 15.54 -1.85 8.75
N GLY A 164 15.16 -2.76 9.63
CA GLY A 164 15.21 -2.57 11.08
C GLY A 164 14.19 -1.58 11.66
N LYS A 165 13.19 -1.11 10.87
CA LYS A 165 12.15 -0.19 11.33
C LYS A 165 10.79 -0.85 11.37
N ASN A 166 9.91 -0.35 12.24
CA ASN A 166 8.53 -0.80 12.33
C ASN A 166 7.64 -0.04 11.35
N GLY A 167 6.68 -0.73 10.73
CA GLY A 167 5.78 -0.14 9.77
C GLY A 167 4.61 -1.08 9.43
N ILE A 168 4.03 -0.86 8.26
CA ILE A 168 2.91 -1.66 7.75
C ILE A 168 3.25 -2.08 6.34
N VAL A 169 3.29 -3.39 6.08
CA VAL A 169 3.40 -3.93 4.73
C VAL A 169 2.00 -4.04 4.13
N ILE A 170 1.81 -3.52 2.92
CA ILE A 170 0.54 -3.46 2.22
C ILE A 170 0.70 -4.10 0.84
N ARG A 171 -0.16 -5.06 0.51
CA ARG A 171 -0.26 -5.60 -0.84
C ARG A 171 -0.82 -4.52 -1.78
N GLN A 172 -0.17 -4.31 -2.93
CA GLN A 172 -0.57 -3.26 -3.88
C GLN A 172 -1.76 -3.65 -4.78
N MET A 173 -2.36 -4.80 -4.55
CA MET A 173 -3.45 -5.35 -5.39
C MET A 173 -4.69 -5.69 -4.56
N ARG A 174 -5.85 -5.85 -5.24
CA ARG A 174 -7.14 -6.21 -4.66
C ARG A 174 -7.57 -5.21 -3.57
N ASP A 175 -7.93 -5.72 -2.38
CA ASP A 175 -8.44 -4.95 -1.25
C ASP A 175 -7.33 -4.36 -0.37
N LEU A 176 -6.08 -4.32 -0.90
CA LEU A 176 -4.91 -3.76 -0.22
C LEU A 176 -4.67 -4.35 1.18
N PRO A 177 -4.75 -5.67 1.36
CA PRO A 177 -4.56 -6.26 2.67
C PRO A 177 -3.17 -5.96 3.21
N CYS A 178 -3.09 -5.83 4.54
CA CYS A 178 -1.88 -5.38 5.21
C CYS A 178 -1.49 -6.26 6.41
N SER A 179 -0.22 -6.18 6.80
CA SER A 179 0.32 -6.81 8.00
C SER A 179 1.35 -5.89 8.66
N ILE A 180 1.69 -6.15 9.91
CA ILE A 180 2.74 -5.40 10.61
C ILE A 180 4.10 -5.78 9.99
N TYR A 181 4.90 -4.77 9.74
CA TYR A 181 6.26 -4.86 9.25
C TYR A 181 7.26 -4.58 10.37
N THR A 182 8.32 -5.39 10.46
CA THR A 182 9.32 -5.33 11.55
C THR A 182 10.76 -5.22 11.04
N GLY A 183 10.95 -4.72 9.84
CA GLY A 183 12.29 -4.38 9.35
C GLY A 183 12.99 -5.43 8.49
N ALA A 184 12.34 -6.53 8.10
CA ALA A 184 12.86 -7.48 7.12
C ALA A 184 12.98 -6.87 5.71
N LEU A 185 13.71 -7.49 4.80
CA LEU A 185 13.54 -7.18 3.39
C LEU A 185 12.12 -7.53 2.97
N PHE A 186 11.58 -6.87 1.94
CA PHE A 186 10.21 -7.11 1.51
C PHE A 186 10.07 -7.11 0.00
N ASP A 187 9.05 -7.83 -0.48
CA ASP A 187 8.77 -8.10 -1.88
C ASP A 187 8.27 -6.85 -2.62
N THR A 188 8.61 -6.74 -3.89
CA THR A 188 8.13 -5.69 -4.79
C THR A 188 6.62 -5.71 -5.05
N ASN A 189 5.92 -6.83 -4.74
CA ASN A 189 4.45 -6.92 -4.83
C ASN A 189 3.73 -6.26 -3.66
N CYS A 190 4.46 -5.80 -2.68
CA CYS A 190 3.96 -4.99 -1.57
C CYS A 190 4.76 -3.71 -1.43
N ALA A 191 4.20 -2.79 -0.67
CA ALA A 191 4.86 -1.58 -0.24
C ALA A 191 4.86 -1.51 1.28
N VAL A 192 5.87 -0.88 1.86
CA VAL A 192 5.93 -0.63 3.29
C VAL A 192 5.62 0.83 3.57
N VAL A 193 4.58 1.07 4.36
CA VAL A 193 4.25 2.37 4.92
C VAL A 193 4.98 2.52 6.25
N LEU A 194 5.98 3.40 6.27
CA LEU A 194 6.77 3.71 7.45
C LEU A 194 6.25 4.99 8.09
N PRO A 195 5.84 4.98 9.36
CA PRO A 195 5.56 6.20 10.10
C PRO A 195 6.83 7.07 10.20
N LYS A 196 6.66 8.39 10.15
CA LYS A 196 7.73 9.35 10.42
C LYS A 196 8.00 9.46 11.92
N ASP A 197 6.97 9.23 12.72
CA ASP A 197 7.01 9.10 14.17
C ASP A 197 6.41 7.73 14.53
N GLU A 198 7.18 6.90 15.22
CA GLU A 198 6.77 5.54 15.60
C GLU A 198 5.52 5.53 16.50
N SER A 199 5.28 6.59 17.25
CA SER A 199 4.09 6.72 18.10
C SER A 199 2.79 6.73 17.28
N HIS A 200 2.85 7.06 15.99
CA HIS A 200 1.70 7.05 15.08
C HIS A 200 1.40 5.67 14.49
N LEU A 201 2.28 4.67 14.67
CA LEU A 201 2.10 3.34 14.09
C LEU A 201 0.74 2.70 14.41
N PRO A 202 0.23 2.73 15.66
CA PRO A 202 -1.07 2.15 15.96
C PRO A 202 -2.23 2.83 15.21
N ALA A 203 -2.20 4.16 15.11
CA ALA A 203 -3.21 4.93 14.38
C ALA A 203 -3.18 4.62 12.87
N ILE A 204 -1.99 4.58 12.28
CA ILE A 204 -1.79 4.25 10.87
C ILE A 204 -2.20 2.79 10.60
N TRP A 205 -1.90 1.86 11.51
CA TRP A 205 -2.38 0.49 11.44
C TRP A 205 -3.90 0.40 11.41
N CYS A 206 -4.59 1.08 12.33
CA CYS A 206 -6.04 1.08 12.39
C CYS A 206 -6.66 1.63 11.09
N PHE A 207 -6.06 2.64 10.50
CA PHE A 207 -6.48 3.19 9.21
C PHE A 207 -6.21 2.23 8.07
N CYS A 208 -4.96 1.80 7.87
CA CYS A 208 -4.56 0.93 6.74
C CYS A 208 -5.28 -0.43 6.75
N SER A 209 -5.67 -0.94 7.92
CA SER A 209 -6.42 -2.18 8.06
C SER A 209 -7.94 -2.01 7.94
N SER A 210 -8.44 -0.79 7.72
CA SER A 210 -9.86 -0.48 7.60
C SER A 210 -10.35 -0.51 6.14
N PRO A 211 -11.64 -0.77 5.89
CA PRO A 211 -12.24 -0.58 4.57
C PRO A 211 -12.12 0.85 4.04
N GLU A 212 -12.17 1.85 4.94
CA GLU A 212 -12.06 3.26 4.60
C GLU A 212 -10.74 3.59 3.87
N TYR A 213 -9.65 2.94 4.27
CA TYR A 213 -8.36 3.10 3.59
C TYR A 213 -8.39 2.57 2.15
N ASN A 214 -8.94 1.39 1.95
CA ASN A 214 -9.08 0.82 0.60
C ASN A 214 -9.90 1.75 -0.29
N ASP A 215 -11.05 2.21 0.20
CA ASP A 215 -11.93 3.12 -0.52
C ASP A 215 -11.22 4.44 -0.86
N ALA A 216 -10.48 5.02 0.10
CA ALA A 216 -9.73 6.25 -0.11
C ALA A 216 -8.65 6.09 -1.20
N VAL A 217 -7.87 5.00 -1.15
CA VAL A 217 -6.85 4.71 -2.17
C VAL A 217 -7.50 4.46 -3.52
N ARG A 218 -8.60 3.70 -3.59
CA ARG A 218 -9.29 3.34 -4.84
C ARG A 218 -10.02 4.51 -5.49
N ARG A 219 -10.39 5.52 -4.74
CA ARG A 219 -10.87 6.80 -5.31
C ARG A 219 -9.79 7.49 -6.12
N ILE A 220 -8.54 7.43 -5.68
CA ILE A 220 -7.38 8.07 -6.34
C ILE A 220 -6.82 7.18 -7.44
N ASP A 221 -6.66 5.88 -7.19
CA ASP A 221 -6.03 4.94 -8.11
C ASP A 221 -6.89 3.68 -8.29
N LYS A 222 -7.59 3.63 -9.41
CA LYS A 222 -8.47 2.51 -9.80
C LYS A 222 -7.73 1.40 -10.55
N LYS A 223 -6.40 1.46 -10.67
CA LYS A 223 -5.60 0.41 -11.33
C LYS A 223 -5.64 -0.87 -10.51
N LEU A 224 -5.50 -2.01 -11.18
CA LEU A 224 -5.39 -3.30 -10.52
C LEU A 224 -4.23 -3.31 -9.52
N ASN A 225 -3.06 -2.83 -9.94
CA ASN A 225 -1.89 -2.66 -9.10
C ASN A 225 -1.70 -1.16 -8.80
N VAL A 226 -1.88 -0.78 -7.54
CA VAL A 226 -1.74 0.61 -7.06
C VAL A 226 -0.26 0.93 -6.92
N THR A 227 0.14 2.13 -7.32
CA THR A 227 1.52 2.58 -7.11
C THR A 227 1.79 2.83 -5.61
N ASN A 228 2.99 2.50 -5.14
CA ASN A 228 3.36 2.70 -3.74
C ASN A 228 3.17 4.16 -3.27
N ALA A 229 3.47 5.14 -4.12
CA ALA A 229 3.29 6.55 -3.79
C ALA A 229 1.82 6.91 -3.48
N THR A 230 0.85 6.28 -4.15
CA THR A 230 -0.57 6.55 -3.91
C THR A 230 -1.04 6.10 -2.52
N LEU A 231 -0.39 5.08 -1.94
CA LEU A 231 -0.77 4.50 -0.65
C LEU A 231 -0.71 5.50 0.53
N VAL A 232 0.04 6.57 0.40
CA VAL A 232 0.15 7.62 1.42
C VAL A 232 -0.50 8.94 1.01
N LYS A 233 -1.02 9.04 -0.22
CA LYS A 233 -1.66 10.25 -0.74
C LYS A 233 -3.18 10.27 -0.52
N VAL A 234 -3.60 9.72 0.59
CA VAL A 234 -5.00 9.63 1.03
C VAL A 234 -5.23 10.54 2.23
N PRO A 235 -6.45 11.09 2.37
CA PRO A 235 -6.81 11.86 3.55
C PRO A 235 -6.67 11.02 4.83
N PHE A 236 -6.10 11.61 5.87
CA PHE A 236 -5.86 10.93 7.13
C PHE A 236 -6.08 11.87 8.31
N ASP A 237 -7.03 11.52 9.16
CA ASP A 237 -7.31 12.21 10.42
C ASP A 237 -6.55 11.52 11.55
N LEU A 238 -5.39 12.06 11.91
CA LEU A 238 -4.53 11.49 12.94
C LEU A 238 -5.24 11.40 14.30
N GLU A 239 -5.93 12.46 14.73
CA GLU A 239 -6.56 12.50 16.05
C GLU A 239 -7.66 11.45 16.18
N ARG A 240 -8.50 11.32 15.16
CA ARG A 240 -9.54 10.29 15.09
C ARG A 240 -8.94 8.90 15.18
N TRP A 241 -7.90 8.61 14.38
CA TRP A 241 -7.30 7.28 14.33
C TRP A 241 -6.46 6.96 15.56
N GLN A 242 -5.90 7.94 16.24
CA GLN A 242 -5.29 7.74 17.56
C GLN A 242 -6.31 7.32 18.61
N LYS A 243 -7.51 7.93 18.62
CA LYS A 243 -8.60 7.51 19.51
C LYS A 243 -9.04 6.07 19.23
N VAL A 244 -9.24 5.74 17.94
CA VAL A 244 -9.57 4.36 17.53
C VAL A 244 -8.48 3.36 17.96
N ALA A 245 -7.22 3.74 17.83
CA ALA A 245 -6.10 2.90 18.26
C ALA A 245 -6.05 2.71 19.77
N GLN A 246 -6.29 3.75 20.55
CA GLN A 246 -6.36 3.66 22.02
C GLN A 246 -7.50 2.74 22.50
N GLU A 247 -8.66 2.82 21.85
CA GLU A 247 -9.80 1.95 22.16
C GLU A 247 -9.53 0.49 21.79
N LYS A 248 -8.98 0.22 20.60
CA LYS A 248 -8.73 -1.14 20.13
C LYS A 248 -7.49 -1.79 20.76
N TYR A 249 -6.49 -1.01 21.05
CA TYR A 249 -5.16 -1.46 21.49
C TYR A 249 -4.67 -0.66 22.70
N PRO A 250 -5.37 -0.71 23.84
CA PRO A 250 -5.01 0.08 25.03
C PRO A 250 -3.61 -0.24 25.57
N ASN A 251 -3.10 -1.44 25.27
CA ASN A 251 -1.77 -1.91 25.66
C ASN A 251 -0.75 -1.90 24.48
N GLY A 252 -1.05 -1.14 23.42
CA GLY A 252 -0.26 -1.13 22.17
C GLY A 252 -0.67 -2.24 21.20
N LEU A 253 -0.08 -2.18 19.99
CA LEU A 253 -0.34 -3.20 18.96
C LEU A 253 0.11 -4.59 19.46
N PRO A 254 -0.64 -5.66 19.08
CA PRO A 254 -0.19 -7.01 19.39
C PRO A 254 1.14 -7.31 18.69
N LYS A 255 1.87 -8.25 19.23
CA LYS A 255 3.13 -8.71 18.64
C LYS A 255 2.89 -9.18 17.20
N PRO A 256 3.81 -8.87 16.26
CA PRO A 256 3.68 -9.26 14.85
C PRO A 256 4.01 -10.74 14.60
N TYR A 257 3.79 -11.59 15.57
CA TYR A 257 3.96 -13.04 15.52
C TYR A 257 2.91 -13.72 16.40
N THR A 258 2.70 -15.02 16.19
CA THR A 258 1.78 -15.81 17.02
C THR A 258 2.45 -16.30 18.30
N ASP A 259 1.71 -16.33 19.40
CA ASP A 259 2.13 -16.99 20.65
C ASP A 259 1.74 -18.48 20.65
N ASP A 260 1.09 -19.01 19.60
CA ASP A 260 0.78 -20.43 19.46
C ASP A 260 2.02 -21.21 18.97
N PRO A 261 2.62 -22.07 19.80
CA PRO A 261 3.81 -22.83 19.44
C PRO A 261 3.63 -23.73 18.20
N THR A 262 2.42 -24.18 17.93
CA THR A 262 2.14 -25.02 16.75
C THR A 262 2.32 -24.27 15.43
N GLN A 263 2.19 -22.97 15.46
CA GLN A 263 2.37 -22.12 14.30
C GLN A 263 3.84 -21.71 14.06
N TRP A 264 4.71 -21.87 15.06
CA TRP A 264 6.12 -21.50 14.93
C TRP A 264 6.87 -22.37 13.92
N ILE A 265 6.36 -23.55 13.61
CA ILE A 265 6.92 -24.43 12.56
C ILE A 265 6.89 -23.73 11.20
N PHE A 266 5.82 -22.98 10.92
CA PHE A 266 5.59 -22.36 9.61
C PHE A 266 6.10 -20.92 9.54
N HIS A 267 6.09 -20.20 10.65
CA HIS A 267 6.37 -18.77 10.67
C HIS A 267 7.66 -18.41 11.40
N GLY A 268 8.23 -19.36 12.13
CA GLY A 268 9.33 -19.12 13.03
C GLY A 268 8.88 -18.39 14.31
N HIS A 269 9.73 -18.39 15.30
CA HIS A 269 9.58 -17.59 16.51
C HIS A 269 10.64 -16.49 16.51
N PRO A 270 10.32 -15.23 16.82
CA PRO A 270 11.26 -14.13 16.74
C PRO A 270 12.46 -14.27 17.68
N CYS A 271 12.30 -15.01 18.79
CA CYS A 271 13.36 -15.21 19.78
C CYS A 271 14.29 -16.38 19.47
N GLY A 272 14.03 -17.18 18.43
CA GLY A 272 14.97 -18.26 18.10
C GLY A 272 14.36 -19.48 17.41
N SER A 273 15.17 -20.50 17.22
CA SER A 273 14.77 -21.74 16.59
C SER A 273 13.76 -22.50 17.43
N VAL A 274 12.88 -23.19 16.73
CA VAL A 274 11.82 -24.01 17.33
C VAL A 274 12.21 -25.48 17.17
N ILE A 275 12.29 -26.17 18.30
CA ILE A 275 12.57 -27.60 18.35
C ILE A 275 11.51 -28.33 19.15
N TRP A 276 11.35 -29.61 18.87
CA TRP A 276 10.53 -30.50 19.68
C TRP A 276 11.36 -31.02 20.84
N ASP A 277 10.85 -30.87 22.05
CA ASP A 277 11.38 -31.45 23.29
C ASP A 277 10.33 -32.40 23.90
N GLU A 278 10.74 -33.56 24.34
CA GLU A 278 9.81 -34.57 24.88
C GLU A 278 9.01 -34.09 26.07
N HIS A 279 9.60 -33.25 26.93
CA HIS A 279 8.97 -32.76 28.15
C HIS A 279 8.29 -31.39 27.93
N LYS A 280 8.96 -30.47 27.23
CA LYS A 280 8.50 -29.10 27.03
C LYS A 280 7.69 -28.91 25.74
N LYS A 281 7.59 -29.96 24.90
CA LYS A 281 6.95 -29.93 23.60
C LYS A 281 7.68 -28.96 22.65
N TRP A 282 6.98 -28.11 21.92
CA TRP A 282 7.61 -27.08 21.11
C TRP A 282 8.27 -26.03 21.99
N THR A 283 9.55 -25.81 21.79
CA THR A 283 10.34 -24.86 22.59
C THR A 283 11.33 -24.10 21.70
N VAL A 284 11.76 -22.94 22.14
CA VAL A 284 12.75 -22.11 21.46
C VAL A 284 14.15 -22.50 21.93
N ASN A 285 15.05 -22.74 20.97
CA ASN A 285 16.42 -23.16 21.25
C ASN A 285 17.44 -22.35 20.42
N GLY A 286 17.65 -21.13 20.83
CA GLY A 286 18.61 -20.25 20.14
C GLY A 286 18.07 -19.60 18.87
N PRO A 287 18.83 -18.73 18.20
CA PRO A 287 18.37 -17.95 17.06
C PRO A 287 18.15 -18.84 15.84
N LEU A 288 16.93 -18.87 15.34
CA LEU A 288 16.57 -19.47 14.07
C LEU A 288 16.44 -18.40 12.98
N ARG A 289 15.78 -17.33 13.34
CA ARG A 289 15.49 -16.19 12.44
C ARG A 289 15.60 -14.90 13.22
N THR A 290 16.00 -13.86 12.52
CA THR A 290 16.13 -12.51 13.07
C THR A 290 15.00 -11.61 12.56
N ASP A 291 13.77 -12.10 12.66
CA ASP A 291 12.57 -11.30 12.35
C ASP A 291 12.20 -10.36 13.50
N ALA A 292 12.98 -10.45 14.57
CA ALA A 292 12.83 -9.60 15.74
C ALA A 292 13.62 -8.31 15.60
#